data_fdc9e209fe3a7b278b9d82724dc98e43
#
_entry.id   fdc9e209fe3a7b278b9d82724dc98e43
#
_cell.length_a   1.000
_cell.length_b   1.000
_cell.length_c   1.000
_cell.angle_alpha   90.00
_cell.angle_beta   90.00
_cell.angle_gamma   90.00
#
_symmetry.space_group_name_H-M   'P 1'
#
loop_
_entity.id
_entity.type
_entity.pdbx_description
1 polymer ?
#
loop_
_entity_poly.entity_id
_entity_poly.type
_entity_poly.pdbx_seq_one_letter_code
_entity_poly.pdbx_strand_id
1 'polypeptide(L)'
;MIAKLLAAGAALALLAGVSTASAQTAPVVTAPAGAVRGAAEGDILGFKGIPYAAPPVGEMRWRPPAPAAGWEGVRDATQYGAACIQPTPFVQSIYSADLGRTSEDCLTLNVWTPSAAGKAPVMVWIHGGALVTGSSKETLYDGARLAREGVVVVSINYRLGVLGWLAHPDLSAESPAHISGNYGLMDQVRALQWVRDNIAAFGGDPDNVTIAGESAGGLSVLYLMTSPLAQGLFDRAIAQSAYMISTPELKTARFGAPSAEDAGATLARTLQAPSLRVLRGMDPQTLTDRAAMGGFATFGAVDGVVLPAQLVDVFDR
;
A
#
# COMPACT_ATOMS: atom_id res chain seq x y z
N MET A 1 -61.01 36.65 -61.62
CA MET A 1 -60.11 37.44 -60.70
C MET A 1 -59.45 36.44 -59.77
N ILE A 2 -58.25 36.11 -60.03
CA ILE A 2 -57.50 35.06 -59.31
C ILE A 2 -56.40 35.80 -58.50
N ALA A 3 -56.45 35.74 -57.17
CA ALA A 3 -55.48 36.28 -56.26
C ALA A 3 -54.31 35.27 -56.09
N LYS A 4 -53.07 35.72 -56.34
CA LYS A 4 -51.84 34.94 -56.10
C LYS A 4 -51.42 35.19 -54.65
N LEU A 5 -51.32 34.14 -53.83
CA LEU A 5 -50.63 34.14 -52.57
C LEU A 5 -49.16 33.79 -52.80
N LEU A 6 -48.27 34.67 -52.41
CA LEU A 6 -46.83 34.43 -52.28
C LEU A 6 -46.54 33.91 -50.87
N ALA A 7 -46.05 32.70 -50.76
CA ALA A 7 -45.55 32.12 -49.51
C ALA A 7 -44.04 32.43 -49.41
N ALA A 8 -43.64 33.20 -48.43
CA ALA A 8 -42.21 33.42 -48.08
C ALA A 8 -41.76 32.32 -47.10
N GLY A 9 -40.88 31.43 -47.55
CA GLY A 9 -40.22 30.43 -46.71
C GLY A 9 -39.02 31.04 -46.02
N ALA A 10 -39.08 31.12 -44.70
CA ALA A 10 -37.92 31.44 -43.85
C ALA A 10 -37.11 30.18 -43.59
N ALA A 11 -35.91 30.10 -44.15
CA ALA A 11 -34.95 29.02 -43.86
C ALA A 11 -34.24 29.36 -42.53
N LEU A 12 -34.55 28.58 -41.47
CA LEU A 12 -33.81 28.65 -40.19
C LEU A 12 -32.54 27.83 -40.30
N ALA A 13 -31.38 28.48 -40.42
CA ALA A 13 -30.09 27.77 -40.36
C ALA A 13 -29.74 27.48 -38.89
N LEU A 14 -29.86 26.21 -38.51
CA LEU A 14 -29.31 25.69 -37.26
C LEU A 14 -27.78 25.65 -37.37
N LEU A 15 -27.09 26.62 -36.75
CA LEU A 15 -25.65 26.51 -36.44
C LEU A 15 -25.45 25.49 -35.30
N ALA A 16 -25.16 24.24 -35.63
CA ALA A 16 -24.69 23.25 -34.69
C ALA A 16 -23.27 23.70 -34.27
N GLY A 17 -23.18 24.34 -33.09
CA GLY A 17 -21.90 24.57 -32.44
C GLY A 17 -21.24 23.27 -32.07
N VAL A 18 -20.24 22.87 -32.86
CA VAL A 18 -19.34 21.75 -32.47
C VAL A 18 -18.49 22.27 -31.32
N SER A 19 -18.90 21.96 -30.08
CA SER A 19 -18.01 22.13 -28.91
C SER A 19 -16.84 21.15 -29.09
N THR A 20 -15.70 21.66 -29.53
CA THR A 20 -14.43 20.93 -29.45
C THR A 20 -14.14 20.77 -27.96
N ALA A 21 -14.40 19.58 -27.41
CA ALA A 21 -13.89 19.21 -26.11
C ALA A 21 -12.36 19.36 -26.20
N SER A 22 -11.82 20.37 -25.52
CA SER A 22 -10.38 20.53 -25.38
C SER A 22 -9.86 19.26 -24.69
N ALA A 23 -9.03 18.47 -25.37
CA ALA A 23 -8.39 17.32 -24.76
C ALA A 23 -7.55 17.85 -23.58
N GLN A 24 -8.05 17.64 -22.37
CA GLN A 24 -7.34 18.05 -21.16
C GLN A 24 -6.03 17.28 -21.13
N THR A 25 -4.91 17.99 -21.22
CA THR A 25 -3.58 17.36 -21.19
C THR A 25 -3.44 16.60 -19.87
N ALA A 26 -3.03 15.32 -19.96
CA ALA A 26 -2.85 14.49 -18.77
C ALA A 26 -1.89 15.18 -17.78
N PRO A 27 -2.24 15.30 -16.50
CA PRO A 27 -1.43 16.00 -15.52
C PRO A 27 -0.08 15.30 -15.35
N VAL A 28 1.00 16.09 -15.36
CA VAL A 28 2.36 15.59 -15.08
C VAL A 28 2.86 16.29 -13.82
N VAL A 29 3.33 15.49 -12.86
CA VAL A 29 3.95 15.96 -11.62
C VAL A 29 5.40 15.52 -11.62
N THR A 30 6.33 16.44 -11.30
CA THR A 30 7.75 16.12 -11.10
C THR A 30 8.05 16.13 -9.60
N ALA A 31 8.22 14.94 -9.04
CA ALA A 31 8.60 14.76 -7.65
C ALA A 31 10.09 14.36 -7.55
N PRO A 32 10.72 14.44 -6.36
CA PRO A 32 12.08 13.95 -6.15
C PRO A 32 12.33 12.52 -6.62
N ALA A 33 11.33 11.64 -6.52
CA ALA A 33 11.39 10.26 -7.01
C ALA A 33 11.41 10.16 -8.55
N GLY A 34 10.93 11.18 -9.28
CA GLY A 34 10.82 11.22 -10.74
C GLY A 34 9.51 11.84 -11.21
N ALA A 35 9.40 12.09 -12.52
CA ALA A 35 8.18 12.63 -13.10
C ALA A 35 7.16 11.52 -13.36
N VAL A 36 5.88 11.80 -13.05
CA VAL A 36 4.76 10.87 -13.27
C VAL A 36 3.62 11.57 -14.02
N ARG A 37 2.97 10.83 -14.92
CA ARG A 37 1.75 11.25 -15.61
C ARG A 37 0.57 10.55 -14.98
N GLY A 38 -0.36 11.32 -14.43
CA GLY A 38 -1.62 10.85 -13.89
C GLY A 38 -2.79 11.01 -14.85
N ALA A 39 -3.99 10.92 -14.31
CA ALA A 39 -5.25 11.16 -14.99
C ALA A 39 -6.06 12.23 -14.25
N ALA A 40 -6.87 12.98 -15.00
CA ALA A 40 -7.93 13.80 -14.43
C ALA A 40 -9.14 12.89 -14.14
N GLU A 41 -9.62 12.92 -12.90
CA GLU A 41 -10.79 12.16 -12.44
C GLU A 41 -11.89 13.15 -12.01
N GLY A 42 -12.49 13.80 -13.00
CA GLY A 42 -13.37 14.95 -12.80
C GLY A 42 -12.60 16.19 -12.40
N ASP A 43 -12.85 16.67 -11.20
CA ASP A 43 -12.24 17.89 -10.61
C ASP A 43 -10.99 17.60 -9.76
N ILE A 44 -10.55 16.33 -9.70
CA ILE A 44 -9.34 15.94 -8.99
C ILE A 44 -8.33 15.26 -9.93
N LEU A 45 -7.11 15.05 -9.44
CA LEU A 45 -6.04 14.36 -10.15
C LEU A 45 -5.74 13.02 -9.46
N GLY A 46 -5.66 11.94 -10.23
CA GLY A 46 -5.29 10.62 -9.77
C GLY A 46 -3.95 10.16 -10.33
N PHE A 47 -3.07 9.65 -9.48
CA PHE A 47 -1.78 9.06 -9.84
C PHE A 47 -1.69 7.68 -9.19
N LYS A 48 -1.55 6.62 -9.99
CA LYS A 48 -1.68 5.24 -9.54
C LYS A 48 -0.43 4.42 -9.86
N GLY A 49 -0.10 3.46 -8.99
CA GLY A 49 0.99 2.52 -9.23
C GLY A 49 2.40 3.13 -9.15
N ILE A 50 2.60 4.17 -8.33
CA ILE A 50 3.91 4.80 -8.15
C ILE A 50 4.76 3.91 -7.22
N PRO A 51 5.96 3.45 -7.64
CA PRO A 51 6.82 2.66 -6.77
C PRO A 51 7.42 3.53 -5.66
N TYR A 52 7.32 3.06 -4.42
CA TYR A 52 7.95 3.71 -3.26
C TYR A 52 9.17 2.94 -2.75
N ALA A 53 9.33 1.69 -3.18
CA ALA A 53 10.46 0.84 -2.86
C ALA A 53 10.88 -0.01 -4.08
N ALA A 54 12.10 -0.53 -4.04
CA ALA A 54 12.58 -1.51 -5.00
C ALA A 54 11.80 -2.82 -4.87
N PRO A 55 11.61 -3.58 -5.97
CA PRO A 55 10.93 -4.86 -5.94
C PRO A 55 11.60 -5.85 -4.96
N PRO A 56 10.86 -6.41 -3.98
CA PRO A 56 11.42 -7.34 -3.00
C PRO A 56 11.42 -8.79 -3.53
N VAL A 57 12.03 -9.00 -4.69
CA VAL A 57 12.04 -10.28 -5.42
C VAL A 57 13.35 -11.02 -5.28
N GLY A 58 13.35 -12.35 -5.43
CA GLY A 58 14.55 -13.19 -5.41
C GLY A 58 15.34 -13.04 -4.10
N GLU A 59 16.60 -12.63 -4.18
CA GLU A 59 17.45 -12.42 -3.00
C GLU A 59 16.99 -11.27 -2.10
N MET A 60 16.11 -10.38 -2.59
CA MET A 60 15.50 -9.31 -1.81
C MET A 60 14.27 -9.78 -1.03
N ARG A 61 13.76 -10.98 -1.30
CA ARG A 61 12.68 -11.58 -0.50
C ARG A 61 13.14 -11.70 0.95
N TRP A 62 12.31 -11.23 1.89
CA TRP A 62 12.63 -11.15 3.32
C TRP A 62 13.87 -10.30 3.65
N ARG A 63 14.01 -9.19 2.93
CA ARG A 63 14.91 -8.11 3.31
C ARG A 63 14.11 -6.84 3.58
N PRO A 64 14.64 -5.91 4.40
CA PRO A 64 14.08 -4.57 4.52
C PRO A 64 13.90 -3.92 3.14
N PRO A 65 12.84 -3.11 2.93
CA PRO A 65 12.61 -2.45 1.64
C PRO A 65 13.74 -1.47 1.33
N ALA A 66 14.32 -1.63 0.15
CA ALA A 66 15.26 -0.66 -0.39
C ALA A 66 14.52 0.49 -1.08
N PRO A 67 15.08 1.71 -1.14
CA PRO A 67 14.52 2.79 -1.93
C PRO A 67 14.25 2.38 -3.38
N ALA A 68 13.15 2.86 -3.96
CA ALA A 68 12.95 2.71 -5.40
C ALA A 68 14.07 3.41 -6.15
N ALA A 69 14.54 2.81 -7.24
CA ALA A 69 15.41 3.52 -8.17
C ALA A 69 14.63 4.67 -8.81
N GLY A 70 15.26 5.83 -8.93
CA GLY A 70 14.74 6.92 -9.75
C GLY A 70 14.60 6.48 -11.22
N TRP A 71 13.76 7.18 -11.97
CA TRP A 71 13.58 6.91 -13.40
C TRP A 71 13.77 8.18 -14.22
N GLU A 72 14.21 7.98 -15.46
CA GLU A 72 14.29 9.05 -16.45
C GLU A 72 12.96 9.20 -17.19
N GLY A 73 12.67 10.41 -17.68
CA GLY A 73 11.45 10.72 -18.42
C GLY A 73 10.21 10.73 -17.52
N VAL A 74 9.04 10.56 -18.13
CA VAL A 74 7.73 10.61 -17.48
C VAL A 74 7.14 9.20 -17.39
N ARG A 75 7.03 8.67 -16.18
CA ARG A 75 6.39 7.38 -15.91
C ARG A 75 4.87 7.49 -16.01
N ASP A 76 4.23 6.54 -16.65
CA ASP A 76 2.77 6.43 -16.65
C ASP A 76 2.28 5.97 -15.28
N ALA A 77 1.46 6.79 -14.64
CA ALA A 77 0.80 6.55 -13.36
C ALA A 77 -0.74 6.63 -13.49
N THR A 78 -1.29 6.20 -14.61
CA THR A 78 -2.74 6.16 -14.84
C THR A 78 -3.36 4.82 -14.42
N GLN A 79 -2.55 3.79 -14.15
CA GLN A 79 -3.00 2.45 -13.79
C GLN A 79 -2.43 2.01 -12.44
N TYR A 80 -3.25 1.27 -11.68
CA TYR A 80 -2.79 0.65 -10.45
C TYR A 80 -1.64 -0.33 -10.69
N GLY A 81 -0.72 -0.41 -9.74
CA GLY A 81 0.28 -1.46 -9.67
C GLY A 81 -0.33 -2.84 -9.43
N ALA A 82 0.50 -3.88 -9.42
CA ALA A 82 0.08 -5.21 -9.01
C ALA A 82 -0.33 -5.20 -7.53
N ALA A 83 -1.32 -6.02 -7.15
CA ALA A 83 -1.55 -6.35 -5.76
C ALA A 83 -0.42 -7.26 -5.24
N CYS A 84 -0.13 -7.21 -3.95
CA CYS A 84 0.83 -8.13 -3.36
C CYS A 84 0.30 -9.57 -3.40
N ILE A 85 1.21 -10.54 -3.55
CA ILE A 85 0.89 -11.96 -3.52
C ILE A 85 0.18 -12.27 -2.19
N GLN A 86 -0.93 -12.97 -2.28
CA GLN A 86 -1.77 -13.35 -1.16
C GLN A 86 -2.43 -14.71 -1.44
N PRO A 87 -2.95 -15.42 -0.43
CA PRO A 87 -3.51 -16.75 -0.63
C PRO A 87 -4.62 -16.76 -1.67
N THR A 88 -4.65 -17.81 -2.47
CA THR A 88 -5.75 -18.06 -3.40
C THR A 88 -7.04 -18.29 -2.59
N PRO A 89 -8.11 -17.53 -2.81
CA PRO A 89 -9.33 -17.66 -2.02
C PRO A 89 -9.99 -19.02 -2.26
N PHE A 90 -10.26 -19.75 -1.17
CA PHE A 90 -11.02 -21.00 -1.24
C PHE A 90 -12.53 -20.78 -1.36
N VAL A 91 -13.02 -19.63 -0.90
CA VAL A 91 -14.44 -19.25 -0.94
C VAL A 91 -14.53 -17.79 -1.34
N GLN A 92 -15.41 -17.48 -2.27
CA GLN A 92 -15.76 -16.09 -2.56
C GLN A 92 -16.59 -15.50 -1.42
N SER A 93 -16.22 -14.32 -0.96
CA SER A 93 -16.92 -13.56 0.06
C SER A 93 -17.10 -12.11 -0.39
N ILE A 94 -17.82 -11.32 0.40
CA ILE A 94 -17.96 -9.87 0.17
C ILE A 94 -16.61 -9.13 0.22
N TYR A 95 -15.60 -9.76 0.81
CA TYR A 95 -14.22 -9.24 0.89
C TYR A 95 -13.32 -9.77 -0.23
N SER A 96 -13.87 -10.60 -1.14
CA SER A 96 -13.11 -11.12 -2.29
C SER A 96 -13.12 -10.08 -3.41
N ALA A 97 -12.13 -9.21 -3.47
CA ALA A 97 -11.95 -8.28 -4.57
C ALA A 97 -11.29 -8.98 -5.78
N ASP A 98 -11.65 -8.56 -6.99
CA ASP A 98 -10.86 -8.90 -8.18
C ASP A 98 -9.53 -8.13 -8.13
N LEU A 99 -8.49 -8.82 -7.72
CA LEU A 99 -7.16 -8.23 -7.60
C LEU A 99 -6.44 -8.13 -8.95
N GLY A 100 -6.98 -8.74 -10.02
CA GLY A 100 -6.29 -8.84 -11.30
C GLY A 100 -4.87 -9.39 -11.13
N ARG A 101 -3.86 -8.69 -11.65
CA ARG A 101 -2.45 -9.12 -11.52
C ARG A 101 -1.95 -8.99 -10.08
N THR A 102 -1.37 -10.07 -9.56
CA THR A 102 -0.59 -10.10 -8.32
C THR A 102 0.91 -10.27 -8.62
N SER A 103 1.77 -9.77 -7.75
CA SER A 103 3.24 -9.87 -7.90
C SER A 103 3.93 -9.65 -6.55
N GLU A 104 5.16 -10.15 -6.40
CA GLU A 104 6.05 -9.67 -5.32
C GLU A 104 6.51 -8.22 -5.60
N ASP A 105 6.63 -7.82 -6.88
CA ASP A 105 6.82 -6.41 -7.28
C ASP A 105 5.49 -5.65 -7.13
N CYS A 106 5.13 -5.34 -5.89
CA CYS A 106 3.86 -4.75 -5.49
C CYS A 106 4.00 -3.50 -4.62
N LEU A 107 5.22 -3.08 -4.28
CA LEU A 107 5.47 -1.97 -3.36
C LEU A 107 5.21 -0.63 -4.06
N THR A 108 3.95 -0.39 -4.35
CA THR A 108 3.43 0.82 -5.00
C THR A 108 2.40 1.50 -4.14
N LEU A 109 2.20 2.79 -4.40
CA LEU A 109 1.17 3.62 -3.80
C LEU A 109 0.38 4.37 -4.87
N ASN A 110 -0.76 4.92 -4.46
CA ASN A 110 -1.62 5.75 -5.28
C ASN A 110 -1.85 7.08 -4.59
N VAL A 111 -1.99 8.15 -5.36
CA VAL A 111 -2.22 9.51 -4.85
C VAL A 111 -3.43 10.10 -5.55
N TRP A 112 -4.40 10.59 -4.79
CA TRP A 112 -5.48 11.45 -5.27
C TRP A 112 -5.32 12.83 -4.64
N THR A 113 -5.37 13.86 -5.46
CA THR A 113 -5.20 15.25 -5.00
C THR A 113 -6.20 16.18 -5.64
N PRO A 114 -6.74 17.16 -4.89
CA PRO A 114 -7.58 18.21 -5.47
C PRO A 114 -6.77 19.14 -6.39
N SER A 115 -5.47 19.28 -6.15
CA SER A 115 -4.58 20.11 -6.94
C SER A 115 -3.12 19.72 -6.67
N ALA A 116 -2.29 19.71 -7.71
CA ALA A 116 -0.85 19.55 -7.55
C ALA A 116 -0.16 20.81 -6.98
N ALA A 117 -0.88 21.90 -6.86
CA ALA A 117 -0.41 23.13 -6.22
C ALA A 117 -1.09 23.32 -4.86
N GLY A 118 -0.33 23.71 -3.84
CA GLY A 118 -0.90 23.99 -2.51
C GLY A 118 -0.20 23.23 -1.39
N LYS A 119 -0.86 23.16 -0.23
CA LYS A 119 -0.45 22.49 1.00
C LYS A 119 -1.68 21.87 1.67
N ALA A 120 -2.32 20.93 0.99
CA ALA A 120 -3.48 20.23 1.53
C ALA A 120 -3.05 19.20 2.60
N PRO A 121 -3.87 18.93 3.63
CA PRO A 121 -3.61 17.86 4.56
C PRO A 121 -3.51 16.51 3.82
N VAL A 122 -2.67 15.62 4.31
CA VAL A 122 -2.41 14.32 3.71
C VAL A 122 -3.02 13.21 4.58
N MET A 123 -3.74 12.27 3.97
CA MET A 123 -4.17 11.04 4.60
C MET A 123 -3.50 9.86 3.91
N VAL A 124 -2.77 9.04 4.67
CA VAL A 124 -2.17 7.79 4.19
C VAL A 124 -3.03 6.63 4.67
N TRP A 125 -3.69 5.95 3.73
CA TRP A 125 -4.55 4.80 4.01
C TRP A 125 -3.79 3.49 3.94
N ILE A 126 -3.92 2.68 5.00
CA ILE A 126 -3.35 1.34 5.14
C ILE A 126 -4.52 0.35 5.16
N HIS A 127 -4.60 -0.51 4.15
CA HIS A 127 -5.70 -1.47 4.02
C HIS A 127 -5.65 -2.57 5.08
N GLY A 128 -6.80 -3.15 5.40
CA GLY A 128 -6.96 -4.30 6.27
C GLY A 128 -6.67 -5.63 5.57
N GLY A 129 -7.28 -6.70 6.07
CA GLY A 129 -7.17 -8.06 5.52
C GLY A 129 -6.24 -8.97 6.31
N ALA A 130 -6.22 -8.81 7.64
CA ALA A 130 -5.48 -9.67 8.59
C ALA A 130 -3.97 -9.78 8.32
N LEU A 131 -3.37 -8.78 7.65
CA LEU A 131 -1.98 -8.79 7.16
C LEU A 131 -1.70 -9.90 6.12
N VAL A 132 -2.72 -10.59 5.65
CA VAL A 132 -2.67 -11.75 4.75
C VAL A 132 -3.22 -11.43 3.38
N THR A 133 -4.27 -10.60 3.31
CA THR A 133 -4.99 -10.22 2.09
C THR A 133 -5.16 -8.71 1.98
N GLY A 134 -5.75 -8.24 0.89
CA GLY A 134 -6.07 -6.84 0.66
C GLY A 134 -5.16 -6.17 -0.38
N SER A 135 -5.56 -4.98 -0.79
CA SER A 135 -4.80 -4.17 -1.76
C SER A 135 -5.23 -2.71 -1.73
N SER A 136 -4.30 -1.81 -1.97
CA SER A 136 -4.54 -0.37 -2.10
C SER A 136 -5.42 0.02 -3.31
N LYS A 137 -5.68 -0.92 -4.22
CA LYS A 137 -6.50 -0.69 -5.43
C LYS A 137 -7.96 -1.12 -5.30
N GLU A 138 -8.37 -1.62 -4.13
CA GLU A 138 -9.77 -1.99 -3.93
C GLU A 138 -10.67 -0.77 -4.07
N THR A 139 -11.80 -0.92 -4.75
CA THR A 139 -12.75 0.16 -5.02
C THR A 139 -13.23 0.85 -3.74
N LEU A 140 -13.27 0.10 -2.63
CA LEU A 140 -13.62 0.62 -1.32
C LEU A 140 -12.64 1.70 -0.82
N TYR A 141 -11.39 1.64 -1.28
CA TYR A 141 -10.29 2.53 -0.87
C TYR A 141 -9.96 3.60 -1.91
N ASP A 142 -10.87 3.82 -2.89
CA ASP A 142 -10.72 4.92 -3.85
C ASP A 142 -10.77 6.27 -3.15
N GLY A 143 -9.65 7.00 -3.19
CA GLY A 143 -9.46 8.25 -2.50
C GLY A 143 -10.14 9.46 -3.14
N ALA A 144 -10.73 9.30 -4.34
CA ALA A 144 -11.25 10.42 -5.13
C ALA A 144 -12.32 11.25 -4.39
N ARG A 145 -13.17 10.60 -3.60
CA ARG A 145 -14.22 11.31 -2.83
C ARG A 145 -13.62 12.19 -1.73
N LEU A 146 -12.66 11.66 -0.95
CA LEU A 146 -11.99 12.44 0.09
C LEU A 146 -11.11 13.54 -0.52
N ALA A 147 -10.52 13.30 -1.69
CA ALA A 147 -9.74 14.33 -2.37
C ALA A 147 -10.60 15.55 -2.74
N ARG A 148 -11.89 15.36 -3.10
CA ARG A 148 -12.83 16.47 -3.34
C ARG A 148 -13.12 17.30 -2.11
N GLU A 149 -12.95 16.72 -0.91
CA GLU A 149 -13.07 17.46 0.36
C GLU A 149 -11.78 18.23 0.74
N GLY A 150 -10.81 18.31 -0.17
CA GLY A 150 -9.58 19.09 0.02
C GLY A 150 -8.44 18.35 0.71
N VAL A 151 -8.45 17.02 0.72
CA VAL A 151 -7.41 16.17 1.30
C VAL A 151 -6.60 15.48 0.21
N VAL A 152 -5.27 15.44 0.32
CA VAL A 152 -4.46 14.54 -0.49
C VAL A 152 -4.53 13.15 0.12
N VAL A 153 -5.06 12.19 -0.64
CA VAL A 153 -5.20 10.79 -0.19
C VAL A 153 -4.12 9.95 -0.82
N VAL A 154 -3.42 9.18 0.00
CA VAL A 154 -2.42 8.19 -0.43
C VAL A 154 -2.86 6.82 0.04
N SER A 155 -3.01 5.83 -0.85
CA SER A 155 -3.22 4.43 -0.47
C SER A 155 -1.98 3.61 -0.81
N ILE A 156 -1.57 2.72 0.09
CA ILE A 156 -0.31 1.97 -0.04
C ILE A 156 -0.55 0.47 -0.09
N ASN A 157 0.21 -0.26 -0.92
CA ASN A 157 0.41 -1.69 -0.77
C ASN A 157 1.55 -1.93 0.22
N TYR A 158 1.58 -3.11 0.83
CA TYR A 158 2.68 -3.63 1.64
C TYR A 158 2.71 -5.15 1.57
N ARG A 159 3.85 -5.79 1.79
CA ARG A 159 3.98 -7.26 1.74
C ARG A 159 3.08 -7.95 2.74
N LEU A 160 2.46 -9.03 2.29
CA LEU A 160 1.43 -9.76 3.01
C LEU A 160 1.88 -11.18 3.37
N GLY A 161 1.19 -11.79 4.33
CA GLY A 161 1.35 -13.18 4.70
C GLY A 161 2.81 -13.56 4.96
N VAL A 162 3.18 -14.74 4.53
CA VAL A 162 4.54 -15.26 4.69
C VAL A 162 5.61 -14.40 4.02
N LEU A 163 5.27 -13.68 2.93
CA LEU A 163 6.22 -12.82 2.21
C LEU A 163 6.53 -11.53 2.97
N GLY A 164 5.59 -11.05 3.80
CA GLY A 164 5.76 -9.82 4.57
C GLY A 164 6.11 -10.03 6.04
N TRP A 165 5.86 -11.21 6.61
CA TRP A 165 5.84 -11.36 8.07
C TRP A 165 6.57 -12.60 8.59
N LEU A 166 7.28 -13.35 7.73
CA LEU A 166 8.06 -14.50 8.15
C LEU A 166 9.27 -14.07 8.99
N ALA A 167 9.30 -14.48 10.27
CA ALA A 167 10.51 -14.51 11.07
C ALA A 167 11.15 -15.92 10.98
N HIS A 168 12.48 -15.98 10.96
CA HIS A 168 13.21 -17.24 10.94
C HIS A 168 14.61 -17.05 11.52
N PRO A 169 15.18 -17.99 12.28
CA PRO A 169 16.53 -17.84 12.84
C PRO A 169 17.61 -17.48 11.82
N ASP A 170 17.60 -18.14 10.65
CA ASP A 170 18.56 -17.86 9.59
C ASP A 170 18.36 -16.48 8.96
N LEU A 171 17.10 -15.97 8.86
CA LEU A 171 16.84 -14.61 8.41
C LEU A 171 17.37 -13.58 9.42
N SER A 172 17.19 -13.84 10.70
CA SER A 172 17.77 -13.00 11.76
C SER A 172 19.31 -13.03 11.74
N ALA A 173 19.89 -14.18 11.43
CA ALA A 173 21.34 -14.32 11.30
C ALA A 173 21.91 -13.53 10.10
N GLU A 174 21.17 -13.41 9.00
CA GLU A 174 21.54 -12.59 7.84
C GLU A 174 21.40 -11.08 8.10
N SER A 175 20.60 -10.68 9.08
CA SER A 175 20.32 -9.26 9.38
C SER A 175 21.39 -8.67 10.27
N PRO A 176 21.95 -7.49 9.93
CA PRO A 176 22.91 -6.79 10.81
C PRO A 176 22.34 -6.45 12.20
N ALA A 177 21.01 -6.27 12.29
CA ALA A 177 20.31 -6.03 13.55
C ALA A 177 19.88 -7.32 14.27
N HIS A 178 20.18 -8.48 13.70
CA HIS A 178 19.78 -9.80 14.21
C HIS A 178 18.29 -9.97 14.44
N ILE A 179 17.47 -9.37 13.54
CA ILE A 179 16.02 -9.44 13.53
C ILE A 179 15.49 -9.97 12.21
N SER A 180 14.26 -10.49 12.23
CA SER A 180 13.51 -10.90 11.04
C SER A 180 12.00 -10.77 11.27
N GLY A 181 11.21 -10.91 10.24
CA GLY A 181 9.79 -10.58 10.27
C GLY A 181 9.58 -9.06 10.07
N ASN A 182 8.40 -8.56 10.34
CA ASN A 182 8.05 -7.14 10.25
C ASN A 182 8.33 -6.46 8.89
N TYR A 183 8.64 -7.21 7.81
CA TYR A 183 8.96 -6.62 6.50
C TYR A 183 7.80 -5.82 5.94
N GLY A 184 6.54 -6.29 6.12
CA GLY A 184 5.35 -5.55 5.74
C GLY A 184 5.18 -4.23 6.52
N LEU A 185 5.57 -4.19 7.79
CA LEU A 185 5.59 -2.95 8.58
C LEU A 185 6.71 -2.02 8.12
N MET A 186 7.88 -2.56 7.80
CA MET A 186 8.99 -1.77 7.23
C MET A 186 8.59 -1.18 5.87
N ASP A 187 7.80 -1.89 5.05
CA ASP A 187 7.26 -1.38 3.78
C ASP A 187 6.37 -0.16 4.02
N GLN A 188 5.51 -0.21 5.05
CA GLN A 188 4.66 0.92 5.45
C GLN A 188 5.50 2.12 5.90
N VAL A 189 6.55 1.89 6.72
CA VAL A 189 7.51 2.94 7.09
C VAL A 189 8.16 3.55 5.84
N ARG A 190 8.58 2.71 4.89
CA ARG A 190 9.20 3.18 3.64
C ARG A 190 8.22 4.01 2.80
N ALA A 191 6.94 3.62 2.74
CA ALA A 191 5.90 4.40 2.06
C ALA A 191 5.71 5.77 2.73
N LEU A 192 5.72 5.85 4.05
CA LEU A 192 5.64 7.12 4.79
C LEU A 192 6.87 8.01 4.55
N GLN A 193 8.07 7.44 4.46
CA GLN A 193 9.27 8.17 4.05
C GLN A 193 9.12 8.73 2.64
N TRP A 194 8.57 7.94 1.70
CA TRP A 194 8.27 8.41 0.36
C TRP A 194 7.27 9.57 0.38
N VAL A 195 6.21 9.50 1.20
CA VAL A 195 5.23 10.59 1.37
C VAL A 195 5.93 11.86 1.84
N ARG A 196 6.72 11.79 2.91
CA ARG A 196 7.49 12.94 3.43
C ARG A 196 8.35 13.58 2.34
N ASP A 197 9.03 12.78 1.53
CA ASP A 197 10.01 13.25 0.56
C ASP A 197 9.36 13.77 -0.74
N ASN A 198 8.12 13.35 -1.09
CA ASN A 198 7.54 13.58 -2.41
C ASN A 198 6.17 14.26 -2.43
N ILE A 199 5.39 14.20 -1.34
CA ILE A 199 3.96 14.55 -1.39
C ILE A 199 3.71 16.05 -1.67
N ALA A 200 4.68 16.91 -1.37
CA ALA A 200 4.61 18.34 -1.66
C ALA A 200 4.46 18.60 -3.17
N ALA A 201 5.07 17.77 -4.03
CA ALA A 201 4.91 17.88 -5.48
C ALA A 201 3.48 17.56 -5.96
N PHE A 202 2.70 16.85 -5.15
CA PHE A 202 1.29 16.53 -5.39
C PHE A 202 0.34 17.49 -4.67
N GLY A 203 0.85 18.60 -4.13
CA GLY A 203 0.05 19.60 -3.41
C GLY A 203 -0.29 19.22 -1.96
N GLY A 204 0.32 18.18 -1.41
CA GLY A 204 0.17 17.76 -0.02
C GLY A 204 1.16 18.46 0.92
N ASP A 205 0.77 18.60 2.17
CA ASP A 205 1.62 19.11 3.26
C ASP A 205 2.35 17.98 3.97
N PRO A 206 3.68 17.81 3.79
CA PRO A 206 4.44 16.77 4.47
C PRO A 206 4.49 16.95 6.00
N ASP A 207 4.17 18.14 6.52
CA ASP A 207 4.10 18.46 7.94
C ASP A 207 2.67 18.35 8.51
N ASN A 208 1.73 17.77 7.75
CA ASN A 208 0.34 17.55 8.15
C ASN A 208 -0.17 16.20 7.63
N VAL A 209 0.46 15.13 8.09
CA VAL A 209 0.20 13.76 7.66
C VAL A 209 -0.59 13.00 8.71
N THR A 210 -1.73 12.44 8.32
CA THR A 210 -2.53 11.52 9.12
C THR A 210 -2.43 10.11 8.55
N ILE A 211 -1.97 9.14 9.33
CA ILE A 211 -2.08 7.73 8.97
C ILE A 211 -3.45 7.19 9.37
N ALA A 212 -4.07 6.40 8.53
CA ALA A 212 -5.39 5.82 8.77
C ALA A 212 -5.44 4.37 8.28
N GLY A 213 -6.17 3.52 8.97
CA GLY A 213 -6.36 2.13 8.58
C GLY A 213 -7.48 1.45 9.33
N GLU A 214 -8.02 0.39 8.74
CA GLU A 214 -9.11 -0.40 9.29
C GLU A 214 -8.66 -1.84 9.52
N SER A 215 -9.18 -2.50 10.59
CA SER A 215 -8.87 -3.89 10.94
C SER A 215 -7.35 -4.09 11.11
N ALA A 216 -6.72 -4.96 10.32
CA ALA A 216 -5.25 -5.12 10.31
C ALA A 216 -4.51 -3.85 9.87
N GLY A 217 -5.13 -2.98 9.05
CA GLY A 217 -4.63 -1.63 8.79
C GLY A 217 -4.65 -0.74 10.03
N GLY A 218 -5.70 -0.84 10.85
CA GLY A 218 -5.77 -0.21 12.16
C GLY A 218 -4.70 -0.75 13.13
N LEU A 219 -4.47 -2.08 13.14
CA LEU A 219 -3.35 -2.68 13.88
C LEU A 219 -1.99 -2.14 13.38
N SER A 220 -1.82 -2.02 12.07
CA SER A 220 -0.62 -1.42 11.48
C SER A 220 -0.42 0.03 11.94
N VAL A 221 -1.49 0.81 12.05
CA VAL A 221 -1.44 2.17 12.63
C VAL A 221 -0.91 2.12 14.07
N LEU A 222 -1.41 1.20 14.92
CA LEU A 222 -0.89 1.04 16.28
C LEU A 222 0.59 0.62 16.30
N TYR A 223 1.01 -0.29 15.43
CA TYR A 223 2.42 -0.67 15.28
C TYR A 223 3.29 0.52 14.87
N LEU A 224 2.84 1.33 13.92
CA LEU A 224 3.57 2.54 13.47
C LEU A 224 3.70 3.58 14.59
N MET A 225 2.65 3.77 15.39
CA MET A 225 2.68 4.67 16.57
C MET A 225 3.73 4.25 17.60
N THR A 226 4.03 2.96 17.71
CA THR A 226 5.01 2.43 18.67
C THR A 226 6.39 2.19 18.06
N SER A 227 6.53 2.22 16.74
CA SER A 227 7.78 1.95 16.04
C SER A 227 8.71 3.17 16.04
N PRO A 228 9.94 3.07 16.55
CA PRO A 228 10.92 4.14 16.44
C PRO A 228 11.25 4.53 14.98
N LEU A 229 11.09 3.58 14.05
CA LEU A 229 11.37 3.81 12.62
C LEU A 229 10.34 4.72 11.95
N ALA A 230 9.16 4.88 12.54
CA ALA A 230 8.09 5.73 12.00
C ALA A 230 8.03 7.10 12.69
N GLN A 231 8.91 7.36 13.66
CA GLN A 231 8.93 8.62 14.39
C GLN A 231 9.16 9.82 13.45
N GLY A 232 8.29 10.83 13.55
CA GLY A 232 8.35 12.05 12.73
C GLY A 232 7.93 11.85 11.27
N LEU A 233 7.27 10.74 10.92
CA LEU A 233 6.73 10.49 9.59
C LEU A 233 5.23 10.80 9.46
N PHE A 234 4.56 11.07 10.59
CA PHE A 234 3.14 11.46 10.63
C PHE A 234 2.85 12.25 11.90
N ASP A 235 1.75 13.00 11.89
CA ASP A 235 1.33 13.91 12.97
C ASP A 235 0.10 13.38 13.70
N ARG A 236 -0.74 12.60 13.02
CA ARG A 236 -2.01 12.09 13.53
C ARG A 236 -2.26 10.66 13.07
N ALA A 237 -3.09 9.95 13.81
CA ALA A 237 -3.43 8.56 13.55
C ALA A 237 -4.94 8.31 13.73
N ILE A 238 -5.52 7.51 12.83
CA ILE A 238 -6.89 7.01 12.87
C ILE A 238 -6.85 5.49 12.77
N ALA A 239 -7.13 4.81 13.89
CA ALA A 239 -7.16 3.34 13.95
C ALA A 239 -8.63 2.88 14.04
N GLN A 240 -9.19 2.41 12.91
CA GLN A 240 -10.57 1.95 12.84
C GLN A 240 -10.64 0.44 13.07
N SER A 241 -11.55 0.01 13.97
CA SER A 241 -11.71 -1.41 14.30
C SER A 241 -10.37 -2.13 14.57
N ALA A 242 -9.40 -1.38 15.09
CA ALA A 242 -8.11 -1.93 15.46
C ALA A 242 -8.27 -2.85 16.68
N TYR A 243 -7.43 -3.87 16.72
CA TYR A 243 -7.39 -4.80 17.83
C TYR A 243 -5.98 -4.85 18.42
N MET A 244 -5.90 -4.86 19.74
CA MET A 244 -4.64 -5.08 20.44
C MET A 244 -4.60 -6.53 20.93
N ILE A 245 -3.64 -7.26 20.40
CA ILE A 245 -3.36 -8.65 20.79
C ILE A 245 -1.92 -8.74 21.27
N SER A 246 -1.63 -9.77 22.03
CA SER A 246 -0.25 -10.08 22.38
C SER A 246 0.53 -10.42 21.12
N THR A 247 1.52 -9.59 20.80
CA THR A 247 2.39 -9.80 19.65
C THR A 247 3.47 -10.84 20.00
N PRO A 248 3.73 -11.84 19.15
CA PRO A 248 4.81 -12.81 19.40
C PRO A 248 6.16 -12.11 19.63
N GLU A 249 6.91 -12.58 20.62
CA GLU A 249 8.32 -12.19 20.75
C GLU A 249 9.14 -12.85 19.65
N LEU A 250 10.17 -12.17 19.15
CA LEU A 250 10.97 -12.71 18.04
C LEU A 250 11.62 -14.04 18.38
N LYS A 251 12.27 -14.13 19.55
CA LYS A 251 13.15 -15.27 19.93
C LYS A 251 12.68 -16.07 21.14
N THR A 252 11.67 -15.59 21.86
CA THR A 252 11.27 -16.20 23.14
C THR A 252 9.80 -16.55 23.10
N ALA A 253 9.46 -17.77 23.47
CA ALA A 253 8.06 -18.19 23.67
C ALA A 253 7.46 -17.39 24.83
N ARG A 254 6.28 -16.78 24.62
CA ARG A 254 5.60 -15.95 25.62
C ARG A 254 4.08 -16.02 25.41
N PHE A 255 3.34 -15.80 26.46
CA PHE A 255 1.86 -15.81 26.46
C PHE A 255 1.23 -17.12 25.94
N GLY A 256 1.92 -18.26 26.12
CA GLY A 256 1.46 -19.57 25.62
C GLY A 256 1.64 -19.77 24.10
N ALA A 257 2.29 -18.83 23.40
CA ALA A 257 2.62 -18.94 21.98
C ALA A 257 4.13 -19.19 21.77
N PRO A 258 4.52 -19.90 20.69
CA PRO A 258 5.92 -20.02 20.30
C PRO A 258 6.50 -18.66 19.94
N SER A 259 7.84 -18.58 19.90
CA SER A 259 8.50 -17.39 19.32
C SER A 259 8.19 -17.28 17.82
N ALA A 260 8.31 -16.08 17.28
CA ALA A 260 8.09 -15.85 15.84
C ALA A 260 9.13 -16.64 14.99
N GLU A 261 10.37 -16.75 15.44
CA GLU A 261 11.41 -17.57 14.79
C GLU A 261 11.07 -19.07 14.83
N ASP A 262 10.56 -19.59 15.96
CA ASP A 262 10.14 -21.01 16.07
C ASP A 262 8.95 -21.31 15.16
N ALA A 263 8.00 -20.38 15.04
CA ALA A 263 6.87 -20.51 14.12
C ALA A 263 7.35 -20.58 12.66
N GLY A 264 8.28 -19.73 12.28
CA GLY A 264 8.87 -19.75 10.93
C GLY A 264 9.72 -21.01 10.66
N ALA A 265 10.52 -21.45 11.61
CA ALA A 265 11.27 -22.70 11.50
C ALA A 265 10.32 -23.92 11.39
N THR A 266 9.19 -23.87 12.07
CA THR A 266 8.14 -24.89 11.95
C THR A 266 7.53 -24.89 10.56
N LEU A 267 7.20 -23.70 10.02
CA LEU A 267 6.71 -23.55 8.66
C LEU A 267 7.73 -24.11 7.64
N ALA A 268 9.02 -23.77 7.77
CA ALA A 268 10.07 -24.28 6.87
C ALA A 268 10.11 -25.81 6.85
N ARG A 269 9.98 -26.47 8.02
CA ARG A 269 9.87 -27.95 8.11
C ARG A 269 8.61 -28.48 7.43
N THR A 270 7.46 -27.85 7.66
CA THR A 270 6.18 -28.24 7.03
C THR A 270 6.25 -28.11 5.51
N LEU A 271 6.95 -27.12 5.01
CA LEU A 271 7.17 -26.87 3.58
C LEU A 271 8.27 -27.77 2.99
N GLN A 272 8.95 -28.56 3.83
CA GLN A 272 10.11 -29.39 3.44
C GLN A 272 11.25 -28.55 2.82
N ALA A 273 11.46 -27.34 3.33
CA ALA A 273 12.49 -26.41 2.88
C ALA A 273 13.67 -26.42 3.86
N PRO A 274 14.76 -27.13 3.56
CA PRO A 274 15.88 -27.35 4.49
C PRO A 274 16.79 -26.10 4.63
N SER A 275 16.55 -25.04 3.87
CA SER A 275 17.35 -23.82 3.93
C SER A 275 16.57 -22.59 3.39
N LEU A 276 17.01 -21.39 3.76
CA LEU A 276 16.48 -20.13 3.21
C LEU A 276 16.60 -20.07 1.69
N ARG A 277 17.66 -20.61 1.12
CA ARG A 277 17.82 -20.65 -0.33
C ARG A 277 16.70 -21.45 -1.00
N VAL A 278 16.27 -22.55 -0.41
CA VAL A 278 15.11 -23.32 -0.91
C VAL A 278 13.83 -22.52 -0.74
N LEU A 279 13.58 -21.90 0.41
CA LEU A 279 12.42 -21.05 0.64
C LEU A 279 12.37 -19.84 -0.34
N ARG A 280 13.50 -19.15 -0.55
CA ARG A 280 13.59 -18.03 -1.52
C ARG A 280 13.39 -18.50 -2.95
N GLY A 281 13.77 -19.72 -3.28
CA GLY A 281 13.59 -20.30 -4.62
C GLY A 281 12.18 -20.81 -4.89
N MET A 282 11.29 -20.88 -3.90
CA MET A 282 9.91 -21.32 -4.11
C MET A 282 9.13 -20.27 -4.91
N ASP A 283 8.26 -20.76 -5.79
CA ASP A 283 7.26 -19.90 -6.44
C ASP A 283 6.46 -19.15 -5.38
N PRO A 284 6.31 -17.81 -5.46
CA PRO A 284 5.74 -17.03 -4.39
C PRO A 284 4.26 -17.32 -4.12
N GLN A 285 3.47 -17.67 -5.15
CA GLN A 285 2.08 -18.05 -4.96
C GLN A 285 1.97 -19.39 -4.26
N THR A 286 2.74 -20.38 -4.73
CA THR A 286 2.80 -21.72 -4.11
C THR A 286 3.26 -21.64 -2.66
N LEU A 287 4.27 -20.83 -2.35
CA LEU A 287 4.74 -20.59 -0.98
C LEU A 287 3.63 -20.03 -0.11
N THR A 288 2.94 -18.99 -0.61
CA THR A 288 1.88 -18.29 0.12
C THR A 288 0.69 -19.21 0.38
N ASP A 289 0.23 -19.96 -0.63
CA ASP A 289 -0.89 -20.89 -0.49
C ASP A 289 -0.56 -22.02 0.49
N ARG A 290 0.63 -22.59 0.39
CA ARG A 290 1.07 -23.67 1.32
C ARG A 290 1.27 -23.15 2.74
N ALA A 291 1.76 -21.94 2.93
CA ALA A 291 1.88 -21.32 4.24
C ALA A 291 0.50 -21.11 4.89
N ALA A 292 -0.46 -20.60 4.12
CA ALA A 292 -1.84 -20.38 4.57
C ALA A 292 -2.53 -21.74 4.93
N MET A 293 -2.40 -22.74 4.07
CA MET A 293 -2.93 -24.09 4.34
C MET A 293 -2.25 -24.74 5.55
N GLY A 294 -0.98 -24.46 5.77
CA GLY A 294 -0.20 -24.92 6.93
C GLY A 294 -0.51 -24.17 8.23
N GLY A 295 -1.44 -23.23 8.21
CA GLY A 295 -1.86 -22.46 9.39
C GLY A 295 -0.82 -21.43 9.86
N PHE A 296 0.04 -20.92 8.97
CA PHE A 296 0.97 -19.84 9.31
C PHE A 296 0.20 -18.60 9.76
N ALA A 297 0.32 -18.27 11.04
CA ALA A 297 -0.30 -17.08 11.62
C ALA A 297 0.56 -15.84 11.31
N THR A 298 -0.07 -14.83 10.72
CA THR A 298 0.60 -13.59 10.30
C THR A 298 0.41 -12.50 11.34
N PHE A 299 1.51 -12.14 12.01
CA PHE A 299 1.57 -11.05 13.00
C PHE A 299 2.89 -10.31 12.88
N GLY A 300 2.97 -9.11 13.48
CA GLY A 300 4.25 -8.50 13.80
C GLY A 300 5.02 -9.35 14.81
N ALA A 301 6.30 -9.07 15.00
CA ALA A 301 7.12 -9.67 16.03
C ALA A 301 7.77 -8.57 16.90
N VAL A 302 7.73 -8.71 18.20
CA VAL A 302 8.48 -7.84 19.11
C VAL A 302 9.95 -8.23 18.98
N ASP A 303 10.71 -7.39 18.30
CA ASP A 303 12.12 -7.63 17.92
C ASP A 303 13.11 -6.66 18.59
N GLY A 304 12.58 -5.68 19.34
CA GLY A 304 13.39 -4.66 20.01
C GLY A 304 13.84 -3.50 19.11
N VAL A 305 13.59 -3.55 17.80
CA VAL A 305 14.03 -2.56 16.80
C VAL A 305 12.87 -1.98 16.01
N VAL A 306 12.11 -2.80 15.30
CA VAL A 306 10.94 -2.36 14.53
C VAL A 306 9.72 -2.24 15.44
N LEU A 307 9.49 -3.25 16.26
CA LEU A 307 8.53 -3.25 17.36
C LEU A 307 9.30 -3.44 18.68
N PRO A 308 9.49 -2.35 19.44
CA PRO A 308 10.42 -2.38 20.59
C PRO A 308 9.87 -3.15 21.79
N ALA A 309 8.54 -3.24 21.94
CA ALA A 309 7.85 -3.94 23.03
C ALA A 309 6.40 -4.28 22.64
N GLN A 310 5.66 -4.92 23.53
CA GLN A 310 4.22 -5.10 23.38
C GLN A 310 3.51 -3.74 23.26
N LEU A 311 2.46 -3.65 22.45
CA LEU A 311 1.73 -2.39 22.24
C LEU A 311 1.28 -1.77 23.59
N VAL A 312 0.70 -2.58 24.49
CA VAL A 312 0.26 -2.10 25.80
C VAL A 312 1.43 -1.51 26.58
N ASP A 313 2.58 -2.19 26.61
CA ASP A 313 3.75 -1.73 27.37
C ASP A 313 4.32 -0.39 26.84
N VAL A 314 4.08 -0.07 25.56
CA VAL A 314 4.51 1.22 24.98
C VAL A 314 3.50 2.32 25.26
N PHE A 315 2.19 2.02 25.16
CA PHE A 315 1.14 3.02 25.37
C PHE A 315 0.94 3.37 26.87
N ASP A 316 1.37 2.50 27.79
CA ASP A 316 1.28 2.74 29.24
C ASP A 316 2.46 3.63 29.77
N ARG A 317 3.40 4.04 28.90
CA ARG A 317 4.56 4.90 29.25
C ARG A 317 4.27 6.37 28.94
#